data_a4ef354d93745e40790cd6a404664dbb
#
_entry.id   a4ef354d93745e40790cd6a404664dbb
#
_cell.length_a   1.000
_cell.length_b   1.000
_cell.length_c   1.000
_cell.angle_alpha   90.00
_cell.angle_beta   90.00
_cell.angle_gamma   90.00
#
_symmetry.space_group_name_H-M   'P 1'
#
loop_
_entity.id
_entity.type
_entity.pdbx_description
1 polymer ?
#
loop_
_entity_poly.entity_id
_entity_poly.type
_entity_poly.pdbx_seq_one_letter_code
_entity_poly.pdbx_strand_id
1 'polypeptide(L)'
;MGCHRGARAVRIASLLAAVVIVGGCGGRLPLAWPETEVSGVCPVEVTGSRFEWSFRYPGRDGCFGTDDDLVSLRHLHLPRGRTVDLKLTSTDYIYTLSLPELQLEEIAVPELVHILRVDAARAGSYQLVSDPMCAVRFSHDEEMGRLKIEDDSAFQDWLATLAK
;
A
#
# COMPACT_ATOMS: atom_id res chain seq x y z
N MET A 1 17.74 4.78 -5.40
CA MET A 1 17.96 6.08 -4.72
C MET A 1 17.67 5.85 -3.26
N GLY A 2 18.67 5.96 -2.42
CA GLY A 2 18.68 5.41 -1.08
C GLY A 2 17.75 6.09 -0.09
N CYS A 3 17.16 5.28 0.76
CA CYS A 3 16.49 5.71 1.97
C CYS A 3 17.55 6.40 2.86
N HIS A 4 17.53 7.74 2.93
CA HIS A 4 18.54 8.49 3.67
C HIS A 4 18.36 8.35 5.18
N ARG A 5 19.29 7.64 5.82
CA ARG A 5 19.53 7.73 7.26
C ARG A 5 20.04 9.14 7.61
N GLY A 6 19.17 9.98 8.12
CA GLY A 6 19.50 11.29 8.67
C GLY A 6 19.32 11.30 10.18
N ALA A 7 20.27 10.72 10.92
CA ALA A 7 20.32 10.90 12.37
C ALA A 7 20.97 12.25 12.68
N ARG A 8 20.22 13.18 13.22
CA ARG A 8 20.75 14.28 14.03
C ARG A 8 20.13 14.23 15.42
N ALA A 9 20.96 13.77 16.35
CA ALA A 9 20.67 13.78 17.77
C ALA A 9 20.52 15.21 18.28
N VAL A 10 19.34 15.55 18.78
CA VAL A 10 19.16 16.66 19.71
C VAL A 10 19.02 16.05 21.10
N ARG A 11 20.05 16.25 21.91
CA ARG A 11 20.04 15.92 23.35
C ARG A 11 19.16 16.92 24.06
N ILE A 12 18.07 16.49 24.64
CA ILE A 12 17.42 17.20 25.76
C ILE A 12 17.38 16.22 26.92
N ALA A 13 17.94 16.70 28.02
CA ALA A 13 18.17 15.96 29.25
C ALA A 13 16.90 15.80 30.10
N SER A 14 16.87 14.68 30.81
CA SER A 14 16.25 14.44 32.12
C SER A 14 14.75 14.50 32.28
N LEU A 15 14.16 13.32 32.57
CA LEU A 15 13.55 13.10 33.91
C LEU A 15 13.24 11.59 34.04
N LEU A 16 13.84 10.99 35.05
CA LEU A 16 13.61 9.62 35.50
C LEU A 16 12.15 9.45 35.96
N ALA A 17 11.41 8.59 35.33
CA ALA A 17 10.26 7.97 35.95
C ALA A 17 10.43 6.45 35.79
N ALA A 18 10.71 5.79 36.89
CA ALA A 18 10.77 4.35 36.99
C ALA A 18 9.35 3.79 36.79
N VAL A 19 9.11 3.10 35.66
CA VAL A 19 7.93 2.28 35.48
C VAL A 19 8.32 0.84 35.69
N VAL A 20 7.74 0.25 36.73
CA VAL A 20 7.80 -1.17 37.06
C VAL A 20 7.14 -1.95 35.95
N ILE A 21 7.94 -2.75 35.24
CA ILE A 21 7.42 -3.69 34.23
C ILE A 21 7.00 -4.96 34.98
N VAL A 22 5.69 -5.12 35.19
CA VAL A 22 5.10 -6.41 35.51
C VAL A 22 4.96 -7.19 34.21
N GLY A 23 5.62 -8.34 34.15
CA GLY A 23 5.61 -9.22 33.01
C GLY A 23 4.23 -9.79 32.69
N GLY A 24 3.97 -10.01 31.43
CA GLY A 24 2.78 -10.73 30.97
C GLY A 24 2.74 -10.84 29.47
N CYS A 25 2.94 -12.06 28.98
CA CYS A 25 2.43 -12.64 27.73
C CYS A 25 2.64 -11.92 26.40
N GLY A 26 3.40 -12.58 25.56
CA GLY A 26 3.48 -12.56 24.10
C GLY A 26 2.40 -11.83 23.32
N GLY A 27 2.36 -10.52 23.38
CA GLY A 27 1.57 -9.71 22.46
C GLY A 27 2.37 -9.57 21.18
N ARG A 28 1.83 -10.08 20.07
CA ARG A 28 2.26 -9.68 18.72
C ARG A 28 2.15 -8.18 18.69
N LEU A 29 3.30 -7.51 18.50
CA LEU A 29 3.26 -6.08 18.22
C LEU A 29 2.48 -5.89 16.91
N PRO A 30 1.50 -5.01 16.86
CA PRO A 30 0.80 -4.72 15.62
C PRO A 30 1.82 -4.28 14.59
N LEU A 31 1.63 -4.74 13.35
CA LEU A 31 2.38 -4.26 12.20
C LEU A 31 2.02 -2.77 12.08
N ALA A 32 2.86 -1.90 12.62
CA ALA A 32 2.59 -0.47 12.54
C ALA A 32 2.81 -0.03 11.10
N TRP A 33 1.73 0.24 10.39
CA TRP A 33 1.79 0.97 9.13
C TRP A 33 2.50 2.29 9.39
N PRO A 34 3.55 2.64 8.61
CA PRO A 34 4.34 3.83 8.89
C PRO A 34 3.44 5.06 8.89
N GLU A 35 3.31 5.69 10.04
CA GLU A 35 2.80 7.05 10.14
C GLU A 35 3.92 7.98 9.63
N THR A 36 3.97 8.16 8.32
CA THR A 36 4.89 9.14 7.73
C THR A 36 4.39 10.53 8.10
N GLU A 37 5.02 11.13 9.09
CA GLU A 37 4.64 12.40 9.73
C GLU A 37 4.68 13.64 8.81
N VAL A 38 4.84 13.51 7.49
CA VAL A 38 5.01 14.69 6.62
C VAL A 38 3.81 14.99 5.73
N SER A 39 2.87 14.05 5.50
CA SER A 39 1.66 14.38 4.74
C SER A 39 0.44 13.48 4.95
N GLY A 40 0.47 12.54 5.87
CA GLY A 40 -0.66 11.61 6.08
C GLY A 40 -0.97 10.71 4.87
N VAL A 41 -0.08 10.66 3.90
CA VAL A 41 -0.22 9.88 2.67
C VAL A 41 0.63 8.61 2.78
N CYS A 42 -0.03 7.46 2.73
CA CYS A 42 0.64 6.16 2.71
C CYS A 42 0.90 5.74 1.27
N PRO A 43 2.12 5.37 0.88
CA PRO A 43 2.38 4.87 -0.46
C PRO A 43 2.10 3.37 -0.58
N VAL A 44 1.59 2.96 -1.76
CA VAL A 44 1.53 1.56 -2.20
C VAL A 44 2.14 1.49 -3.59
N GLU A 45 3.07 0.57 -3.83
CA GLU A 45 3.58 0.32 -5.17
C GLU A 45 2.66 -0.67 -5.90
N VAL A 46 2.29 -0.30 -7.12
CA VAL A 46 1.37 -1.06 -7.97
C VAL A 46 2.08 -1.40 -9.27
N THR A 47 2.21 -2.70 -9.54
CA THR A 47 2.88 -3.17 -10.74
C THR A 47 1.94 -4.02 -11.58
N GLY A 48 1.72 -3.62 -12.83
CA GLY A 48 1.07 -4.43 -13.85
C GLY A 48 2.06 -5.38 -14.51
N SER A 49 1.74 -6.67 -14.55
CA SER A 49 2.57 -7.69 -15.20
C SER A 49 1.75 -8.91 -15.57
N ARG A 50 1.90 -9.43 -16.79
CA ARG A 50 1.24 -10.65 -17.26
C ARG A 50 -0.29 -10.63 -17.09
N PHE A 51 -0.88 -9.47 -17.27
CA PHE A 51 -2.32 -9.24 -17.08
C PHE A 51 -2.80 -9.44 -15.64
N GLU A 52 -1.92 -9.22 -14.66
CA GLU A 52 -2.23 -9.23 -13.22
C GLU A 52 -1.68 -7.99 -12.54
N TRP A 53 -2.35 -7.56 -11.47
CA TRP A 53 -1.87 -6.52 -10.59
C TRP A 53 -1.18 -7.10 -9.37
N SER A 54 -0.03 -6.54 -9.04
CA SER A 54 0.70 -6.78 -7.80
C SER A 54 0.75 -5.49 -6.98
N PHE A 55 0.39 -5.58 -5.72
CA PHE A 55 0.38 -4.48 -4.76
C PHE A 55 1.41 -4.74 -3.69
N ARG A 56 2.40 -3.85 -3.59
CA ARG A 56 3.45 -3.94 -2.59
C ARG A 56 3.24 -2.86 -1.53
N TYR A 57 3.26 -3.30 -0.28
CA TYR A 57 3.17 -2.46 0.88
C TYR A 57 4.53 -2.43 1.57
N PRO A 58 4.97 -1.27 2.09
CA PRO A 58 6.21 -1.22 2.84
C PRO A 58 6.07 -2.07 4.10
N GLY A 59 7.15 -2.73 4.47
CA GLY A 59 7.22 -3.52 5.68
C GLY A 59 7.26 -2.65 6.94
N ARG A 60 7.77 -3.22 8.02
CA ARG A 60 7.87 -2.54 9.32
C ARG A 60 8.84 -1.38 9.32
N ASP A 61 9.82 -1.41 8.43
CA ASP A 61 10.82 -0.35 8.29
C ASP A 61 10.30 0.86 7.48
N GLY A 62 9.09 0.76 6.89
CA GLY A 62 8.47 1.79 6.09
C GLY A 62 9.17 2.07 4.76
N CYS A 63 10.09 1.22 4.34
CA CYS A 63 10.85 1.33 3.10
C CYS A 63 10.43 0.25 2.11
N PHE A 64 10.45 0.57 0.82
CA PHE A 64 10.26 -0.43 -0.24
C PHE A 64 11.59 -1.04 -0.68
N GLY A 65 11.53 -2.27 -1.20
CA GLY A 65 12.69 -3.00 -1.69
C GLY A 65 13.48 -3.70 -0.58
N THR A 66 12.83 -4.00 0.52
CA THR A 66 13.39 -4.71 1.67
C THR A 66 12.76 -6.10 1.84
N ASP A 67 13.38 -6.96 2.63
CA ASP A 67 12.93 -8.35 2.79
C ASP A 67 11.61 -8.48 3.55
N ASP A 68 11.16 -7.40 4.20
CA ASP A 68 9.91 -7.36 4.96
C ASP A 68 8.74 -6.72 4.20
N ASP A 69 8.94 -6.36 2.92
CA ASP A 69 7.87 -5.91 2.03
C ASP A 69 6.75 -6.96 1.94
N LEU A 70 5.51 -6.49 1.98
CA LEU A 70 4.33 -7.33 1.87
C LEU A 70 3.72 -7.20 0.48
N VAL A 71 3.42 -8.32 -0.15
CA VAL A 71 2.89 -8.34 -1.52
C VAL A 71 1.53 -9.03 -1.57
N SER A 72 0.54 -8.35 -2.14
CA SER A 72 -0.76 -8.90 -2.47
C SER A 72 -0.93 -8.97 -3.98
N LEU A 73 -1.51 -10.06 -4.47
CA LEU A 73 -1.87 -10.23 -5.88
C LEU A 73 -3.37 -10.00 -6.06
N ARG A 74 -3.73 -9.25 -7.10
CA ARG A 74 -5.11 -8.99 -7.56
C ARG A 74 -5.96 -8.12 -6.62
N HIS A 75 -5.73 -8.13 -5.30
CA HIS A 75 -6.55 -7.41 -4.35
C HIS A 75 -5.75 -6.31 -3.65
N LEU A 76 -6.24 -5.09 -3.78
CA LEU A 76 -5.71 -3.91 -3.09
C LEU A 76 -6.52 -3.69 -1.81
N HIS A 77 -5.86 -3.59 -0.67
CA HIS A 77 -6.50 -3.24 0.59
C HIS A 77 -5.98 -1.90 1.09
N LEU A 78 -6.85 -1.05 1.56
CA LEU A 78 -6.51 0.28 2.08
C LEU A 78 -7.19 0.52 3.43
N PRO A 79 -6.51 1.19 4.38
CA PRO A 79 -7.12 1.59 5.64
C PRO A 79 -8.08 2.76 5.43
N ARG A 80 -9.26 2.69 6.03
CA ARG A 80 -10.27 3.73 5.96
C ARG A 80 -9.78 5.04 6.60
N GLY A 81 -10.20 6.17 6.01
CA GLY A 81 -9.91 7.51 6.51
C GLY A 81 -8.50 8.00 6.20
N ARG A 82 -7.75 7.29 5.35
CA ARG A 82 -6.43 7.72 4.91
C ARG A 82 -6.41 8.06 3.42
N THR A 83 -5.54 8.98 3.05
CA THR A 83 -5.19 9.22 1.65
C THR A 83 -3.99 8.36 1.29
N VAL A 84 -4.08 7.65 0.17
CA VAL A 84 -3.04 6.71 -0.28
C VAL A 84 -2.58 7.10 -1.68
N ASP A 85 -1.27 7.16 -1.88
CA ASP A 85 -0.67 7.35 -3.20
C ASP A 85 -0.30 5.98 -3.77
N LEU A 86 -1.01 5.56 -4.81
CA LEU A 86 -0.68 4.39 -5.61
C LEU A 86 0.39 4.78 -6.62
N LYS A 87 1.59 4.20 -6.51
CA LYS A 87 2.69 4.39 -7.46
C LYS A 87 2.60 3.30 -8.53
N LEU A 88 2.04 3.64 -9.67
CA LEU A 88 1.77 2.72 -10.76
C LEU A 88 2.96 2.60 -11.70
N THR A 89 3.32 1.39 -12.03
CA THR A 89 4.25 1.04 -13.11
C THR A 89 3.84 -0.29 -13.74
N SER A 90 4.49 -0.68 -14.80
CA SER A 90 4.32 -2.01 -15.40
C SER A 90 5.66 -2.59 -15.83
N THR A 91 5.69 -3.88 -16.18
CA THR A 91 6.91 -4.55 -16.64
C THR A 91 6.86 -5.00 -18.09
N ASP A 92 5.67 -5.03 -18.71
CA ASP A 92 5.46 -5.60 -20.04
C ASP A 92 4.62 -4.71 -20.95
N TYR A 93 3.38 -4.41 -20.56
CA TYR A 93 2.43 -3.63 -21.38
C TYR A 93 2.02 -2.35 -20.65
N ILE A 94 1.35 -1.45 -21.38
CA ILE A 94 0.65 -0.33 -20.79
C ILE A 94 -0.70 -0.84 -20.29
N TYR A 95 -1.01 -0.62 -19.03
CA TYR A 95 -2.28 -0.95 -18.38
C TYR A 95 -2.98 0.31 -17.93
N THR A 96 -4.30 0.27 -17.95
CA THR A 96 -5.13 1.26 -17.27
C THR A 96 -5.62 0.64 -15.96
N LEU A 97 -5.37 1.27 -14.83
CA LEU A 97 -5.99 0.92 -13.56
C LEU A 97 -7.19 1.83 -13.36
N SER A 98 -8.38 1.26 -13.35
CA SER A 98 -9.62 2.01 -13.21
C SER A 98 -10.41 1.54 -11.99
N LEU A 99 -10.92 2.50 -11.23
CA LEU A 99 -11.82 2.32 -10.08
C LEU A 99 -13.12 3.09 -10.39
N PRO A 100 -14.02 2.53 -11.20
CA PRO A 100 -15.17 3.25 -11.74
C PRO A 100 -16.09 3.86 -10.68
N GLU A 101 -16.31 3.13 -9.57
CA GLU A 101 -17.17 3.60 -8.49
C GLU A 101 -16.58 4.81 -7.73
N LEU A 102 -15.27 5.01 -7.82
CA LEU A 102 -14.56 6.16 -7.25
C LEU A 102 -14.25 7.23 -8.29
N GLN A 103 -14.56 6.99 -9.58
CA GLN A 103 -14.24 7.86 -10.71
C GLN A 103 -12.73 8.17 -10.79
N LEU A 104 -11.91 7.17 -10.51
CA LEU A 104 -10.45 7.28 -10.55
C LEU A 104 -9.91 6.35 -11.64
N GLU A 105 -8.95 6.89 -12.40
CA GLU A 105 -8.25 6.14 -13.44
C GLU A 105 -6.84 6.68 -13.62
N GLU A 106 -5.87 5.79 -13.86
CA GLU A 106 -4.49 6.15 -14.17
C GLU A 106 -3.82 5.03 -14.97
N ILE A 107 -2.79 5.39 -15.73
CA ILE A 107 -2.02 4.44 -16.53
C ILE A 107 -0.78 3.93 -15.79
N ALA A 108 -0.45 2.67 -16.03
CA ALA A 108 0.81 2.05 -15.63
C ALA A 108 1.66 1.76 -16.87
N VAL A 109 2.81 2.37 -16.97
CA VAL A 109 3.69 2.32 -18.14
C VAL A 109 5.04 1.73 -17.75
N PRO A 110 5.67 0.88 -18.58
CA PRO A 110 7.02 0.40 -18.33
C PRO A 110 8.02 1.56 -18.12
N GLU A 111 8.91 1.37 -17.15
CA GLU A 111 9.99 2.32 -16.83
C GLU A 111 9.54 3.71 -16.31
N LEU A 112 8.24 3.96 -16.23
CA LEU A 112 7.68 5.19 -15.68
C LEU A 112 6.89 4.89 -14.41
N VAL A 113 6.82 5.88 -13.51
CA VAL A 113 5.98 5.81 -12.31
C VAL A 113 4.96 6.92 -12.37
N HIS A 114 3.69 6.54 -12.43
CA HIS A 114 2.54 7.43 -12.31
C HIS A 114 1.98 7.37 -10.89
N ILE A 115 1.33 8.43 -10.44
CA ILE A 115 0.75 8.49 -9.08
C ILE A 115 -0.76 8.71 -9.18
N LEU A 116 -1.51 7.72 -8.70
CA LEU A 116 -2.95 7.85 -8.50
C LEU A 116 -3.22 8.03 -7.01
N ARG A 117 -3.80 9.17 -6.64
CA ARG A 117 -4.18 9.45 -5.26
C ARG A 117 -5.59 8.95 -4.99
N VAL A 118 -5.71 8.09 -3.98
CA VAL A 118 -6.97 7.51 -3.53
C VAL A 118 -7.31 8.03 -2.14
N ASP A 119 -8.48 8.64 -2.01
CA ASP A 119 -9.04 9.00 -0.70
C ASP A 119 -9.93 7.83 -0.21
N ALA A 120 -9.45 7.10 0.77
CA ALA A 120 -10.14 5.93 1.33
C ALA A 120 -11.22 6.33 2.36
N ALA A 121 -12.07 7.31 2.06
CA ALA A 121 -13.05 7.85 3.00
C ALA A 121 -14.14 6.85 3.40
N ARG A 122 -14.56 5.97 2.49
CA ARG A 122 -15.69 5.07 2.69
C ARG A 122 -15.25 3.62 2.67
N ALA A 123 -15.51 2.89 3.75
CA ALA A 123 -15.32 1.44 3.76
C ALA A 123 -16.21 0.76 2.72
N GLY A 124 -15.68 -0.26 2.05
CA GLY A 124 -16.41 -0.98 1.01
C GLY A 124 -15.49 -1.84 0.14
N SER A 125 -16.11 -2.54 -0.80
CA SER A 125 -15.41 -3.31 -1.81
C SER A 125 -15.76 -2.73 -3.19
N TYR A 126 -14.76 -2.29 -3.91
CA TYR A 126 -14.87 -1.61 -5.20
C TYR A 126 -14.26 -2.48 -6.29
N GLN A 127 -14.84 -2.45 -7.47
CA GLN A 127 -14.27 -3.13 -8.63
C GLN A 127 -12.96 -2.45 -9.05
N LEU A 128 -11.96 -3.28 -9.34
CA LEU A 128 -10.74 -2.86 -9.99
C LEU A 128 -10.75 -3.41 -11.40
N VAL A 129 -10.90 -2.51 -12.35
CA VAL A 129 -10.96 -2.84 -13.78
C VAL A 129 -9.64 -2.46 -14.42
N SER A 130 -9.18 -3.24 -15.37
CA SER A 130 -8.01 -2.90 -16.14
C SER A 130 -8.27 -3.20 -17.63
N ASP A 131 -7.82 -2.27 -18.44
CA ASP A 131 -7.75 -2.45 -19.88
C ASP A 131 -6.29 -2.40 -20.35
N PRO A 132 -5.72 -3.50 -20.87
CA PRO A 132 -4.43 -3.41 -21.54
C PRO A 132 -4.63 -2.65 -22.85
N MET A 133 -4.03 -1.47 -22.94
CA MET A 133 -4.15 -0.58 -24.12
C MET A 133 -3.64 -1.21 -25.43
N CYS A 134 -2.93 -2.32 -25.36
CA CYS A 134 -2.48 -3.10 -26.51
C CYS A 134 -3.36 -4.35 -26.69
N ALA A 135 -4.60 -4.16 -27.00
CA ALA A 135 -5.65 -5.06 -27.48
C ALA A 135 -5.25 -6.52 -27.84
N VAL A 136 -4.78 -7.30 -26.90
CA VAL A 136 -4.57 -8.75 -27.10
C VAL A 136 -5.69 -9.58 -26.44
N ARG A 137 -6.53 -8.96 -25.61
CA ARG A 137 -7.73 -9.59 -25.05
C ARG A 137 -9.00 -8.95 -25.61
N PHE A 138 -9.92 -9.80 -26.03
CA PHE A 138 -11.20 -9.42 -26.64
C PHE A 138 -12.26 -8.95 -25.62
N SER A 139 -11.96 -8.93 -24.32
CA SER A 139 -12.86 -8.43 -23.29
C SER A 139 -12.21 -7.24 -22.60
N HIS A 140 -12.63 -6.07 -23.01
CA HIS A 140 -12.44 -4.82 -22.28
C HIS A 140 -13.32 -4.88 -21.01
N ASP A 141 -12.92 -4.24 -19.93
CA ASP A 141 -13.64 -4.18 -18.65
C ASP A 141 -13.64 -5.48 -17.83
N GLU A 142 -12.61 -6.32 -17.93
CA GLU A 142 -12.51 -7.48 -17.07
C GLU A 142 -12.14 -7.05 -15.64
N GLU A 143 -12.88 -7.55 -14.63
CA GLU A 143 -12.53 -7.38 -13.24
C GLU A 143 -11.20 -8.08 -12.95
N MET A 144 -10.14 -7.29 -12.79
CA MET A 144 -8.79 -7.78 -12.51
C MET A 144 -8.49 -7.92 -11.02
N GLY A 145 -9.43 -7.53 -10.18
CA GLY A 145 -9.30 -7.59 -8.73
C GLY A 145 -10.31 -6.70 -8.02
N ARG A 146 -10.08 -6.47 -6.74
CA ARG A 146 -10.90 -5.59 -5.92
C ARG A 146 -10.06 -4.68 -5.07
N LEU A 147 -10.51 -3.44 -4.94
CA LEU A 147 -10.08 -2.58 -3.86
C LEU A 147 -11.01 -2.80 -2.67
N LYS A 148 -10.44 -3.11 -1.50
CA LYS A 148 -11.14 -3.14 -0.22
C LYS A 148 -10.66 -2.01 0.66
N ILE A 149 -11.59 -1.18 1.09
CA ILE A 149 -11.34 -0.14 2.10
C ILE A 149 -11.94 -0.64 3.40
N GLU A 150 -11.09 -0.85 4.39
CA GLU A 150 -11.44 -1.50 5.66
C GLU A 150 -11.06 -0.63 6.86
N ASP A 151 -11.67 -0.90 8.00
CA ASP A 151 -11.23 -0.26 9.24
C ASP A 151 -9.80 -0.67 9.57
N ASP A 152 -9.06 0.21 10.25
CA ASP A 152 -7.63 0.04 10.50
C ASP A 152 -7.28 -1.32 11.14
N SER A 153 -8.10 -1.81 12.09
CA SER A 153 -7.88 -3.12 12.70
C SER A 153 -7.99 -4.28 11.69
N ALA A 154 -9.00 -4.26 10.82
CA ALA A 154 -9.19 -5.29 9.80
C ALA A 154 -8.07 -5.26 8.76
N PHE A 155 -7.64 -4.05 8.38
CA PHE A 155 -6.49 -3.86 7.50
C PHE A 155 -5.19 -4.42 8.10
N GLN A 156 -4.92 -4.17 9.39
CA GLN A 156 -3.74 -4.71 10.09
C GLN A 156 -3.78 -6.23 10.19
N ASP A 157 -4.95 -6.81 10.51
CA ASP A 157 -5.13 -8.25 10.54
C ASP A 157 -4.87 -8.88 9.17
N TRP A 158 -5.34 -8.23 8.11
CA TRP A 158 -5.08 -8.67 6.74
C TRP A 158 -3.59 -8.59 6.39
N LEU A 159 -2.90 -7.47 6.68
CA LEU A 159 -1.45 -7.35 6.47
C LEU A 159 -0.67 -8.47 7.18
N ALA A 160 -1.10 -8.83 8.40
CA ALA A 160 -0.48 -9.92 9.14
C ALA A 160 -0.65 -11.30 8.45
N THR A 161 -1.62 -11.46 7.55
CA THR A 161 -1.77 -12.68 6.75
C THR A 161 -0.75 -12.77 5.61
N LEU A 162 -0.29 -11.63 5.09
CA LEU A 162 0.72 -11.56 4.03
C LEU A 162 2.14 -11.81 4.55
N ALA A 163 2.37 -11.55 5.84
CA ALA A 163 3.69 -11.68 6.49
C ALA A 163 4.08 -13.15 6.80
N LYS A 164 3.36 -14.15 6.29
CA LYS A 164 3.63 -15.60 6.49
C LYS A 164 4.39 -16.18 5.26
#